data_db05e15b04a7a55f2009d01d399b33bd
#
_entry.id   db05e15b04a7a55f2009d01d399b33bd
#
_cell.length_a   1.000
_cell.length_b   1.000
_cell.length_c   1.000
_cell.angle_alpha   90.00
_cell.angle_beta   90.00
_cell.angle_gamma   90.00
#
_symmetry.space_group_name_H-M   'P 1'
#
loop_
_entity.id
_entity.type
_entity.pdbx_description
1 polymer ?
#
loop_
_entity_poly.entity_id
_entity_poly.type
_entity_poly.pdbx_seq_one_letter_code
_entity_poly.pdbx_strand_id
1 'polypeptide(L)'
;MKKVLLIILLLLVVLGIAAGVGVWKVRHLADSKLLIKEETIFTLKPGTGRLALGEQLYADKIINRPRVFQWLLRIEPDLSHFKAGTYRFTPQMTVREMLKLLESGKEAQFPLRLVEGMRLSDYLKQLREAPYIKHTLSDDKYATVAQALELENPEWIEGWFWPDTWMYTANTTDVALLKRAHKKMVKAVDSAWEGRADGLPYKDKNQLVTMASIIEKETAVASERDKVASVFINRLRIGMRLQTDPTVIYGMGERYNGKLSRADL
;
A
#
# COMPACT_ATOMS: atom_id res chain seq x y z
N MET A 1 -28.14 -6.04 67.82
CA MET A 1 -26.77 -5.90 67.32
C MET A 1 -26.34 -7.07 66.43
N LYS A 2 -26.35 -8.35 66.93
CA LYS A 2 -25.91 -9.52 66.13
C LYS A 2 -26.63 -9.70 64.76
N LYS A 3 -27.96 -9.50 64.72
CA LYS A 3 -28.74 -9.61 63.45
C LYS A 3 -28.38 -8.55 62.43
N VAL A 4 -28.09 -7.32 62.85
CA VAL A 4 -27.68 -6.22 61.97
C VAL A 4 -26.27 -6.52 61.41
N LEU A 5 -25.37 -7.00 62.26
CA LEU A 5 -24.02 -7.37 61.82
C LEU A 5 -24.05 -8.52 60.78
N LEU A 6 -24.95 -9.49 60.95
CA LEU A 6 -25.12 -10.62 60.02
C LEU A 6 -25.67 -10.13 58.65
N ILE A 7 -26.62 -9.18 58.67
CA ILE A 7 -27.17 -8.58 57.45
C ILE A 7 -26.09 -7.78 56.70
N ILE A 8 -25.28 -6.99 57.45
CA ILE A 8 -24.15 -6.26 56.79
C ILE A 8 -23.15 -7.22 56.20
N LEU A 9 -22.78 -8.31 56.91
CA LEU A 9 -21.85 -9.33 56.36
C LEU A 9 -22.42 -9.98 55.12
N LEU A 10 -23.70 -10.34 55.10
CA LEU A 10 -24.37 -10.93 53.95
C LEU A 10 -24.37 -9.96 52.73
N LEU A 11 -24.65 -8.67 53.00
CA LEU A 11 -24.59 -7.65 51.94
C LEU A 11 -23.18 -7.49 51.36
N LEU A 12 -22.15 -7.50 52.19
CA LEU A 12 -20.74 -7.45 51.75
C LEU A 12 -20.36 -8.68 50.91
N VAL A 13 -20.81 -9.87 51.30
CA VAL A 13 -20.60 -11.10 50.52
C VAL A 13 -21.30 -11.01 49.17
N VAL A 14 -22.56 -10.57 49.12
CA VAL A 14 -23.31 -10.40 47.88
C VAL A 14 -22.63 -9.36 46.97
N LEU A 15 -22.18 -8.23 47.51
CA LEU A 15 -21.44 -7.21 46.81
C LEU A 15 -20.10 -7.76 46.25
N GLY A 16 -19.39 -8.55 47.03
CA GLY A 16 -18.16 -9.19 46.61
C GLY A 16 -18.36 -10.18 45.45
N ILE A 17 -19.42 -11.00 45.55
CA ILE A 17 -19.80 -11.92 44.45
C ILE A 17 -20.18 -11.13 43.18
N ALA A 18 -21.01 -10.07 43.32
CA ALA A 18 -21.42 -9.23 42.19
C ALA A 18 -20.22 -8.55 41.51
N ALA A 19 -19.28 -8.04 42.31
CA ALA A 19 -18.04 -7.45 41.78
C ALA A 19 -17.18 -8.50 41.07
N GLY A 20 -17.02 -9.69 41.64
CA GLY A 20 -16.30 -10.81 41.01
C GLY A 20 -16.88 -11.25 39.69
N VAL A 21 -18.21 -11.38 39.62
CA VAL A 21 -18.94 -11.68 38.36
C VAL A 21 -18.78 -10.54 37.37
N GLY A 22 -18.79 -9.30 37.83
CA GLY A 22 -18.56 -8.13 36.97
C GLY A 22 -17.17 -8.17 36.32
N VAL A 23 -16.13 -8.36 37.11
CA VAL A 23 -14.74 -8.46 36.61
C VAL A 23 -14.58 -9.66 35.67
N TRP A 24 -15.16 -10.81 36.02
CA TRP A 24 -15.14 -12.00 35.15
C TRP A 24 -15.79 -11.70 33.77
N LYS A 25 -16.96 -11.07 33.73
CA LYS A 25 -17.63 -10.67 32.47
C LYS A 25 -16.79 -9.72 31.62
N VAL A 26 -16.09 -8.79 32.26
CA VAL A 26 -15.21 -7.83 31.59
C VAL A 26 -14.00 -8.54 30.98
N ARG A 27 -13.32 -9.41 31.74
CA ARG A 27 -12.21 -10.19 31.22
C ARG A 27 -12.63 -11.15 30.12
N HIS A 28 -13.79 -11.79 30.27
CA HIS A 28 -14.34 -12.67 29.24
C HIS A 28 -14.63 -11.93 27.92
N LEU A 29 -15.03 -10.65 27.97
CA LEU A 29 -15.17 -9.82 26.77
C LEU A 29 -13.81 -9.63 26.08
N ALA A 30 -12.74 -9.38 26.83
CA ALA A 30 -11.41 -9.18 26.25
C ALA A 30 -10.95 -10.38 25.40
N ASP A 31 -11.27 -11.60 25.86
CA ASP A 31 -10.87 -12.84 25.23
C ASP A 31 -11.93 -13.38 24.24
N SER A 32 -13.07 -12.67 24.10
CA SER A 32 -14.08 -13.01 23.09
C SER A 32 -13.67 -12.55 21.70
N LYS A 33 -14.07 -13.30 20.67
CA LYS A 33 -13.84 -12.94 19.26
C LYS A 33 -14.65 -11.72 18.86
N LEU A 34 -14.14 -10.98 17.86
CA LEU A 34 -14.88 -9.93 17.20
C LEU A 34 -16.12 -10.51 16.50
N LEU A 35 -17.14 -9.67 16.33
CA LEU A 35 -18.42 -10.10 15.73
C LEU A 35 -18.43 -10.06 14.19
N ILE A 36 -17.32 -9.65 13.59
CA ILE A 36 -17.17 -9.57 12.15
C ILE A 36 -17.13 -10.98 11.52
N LYS A 37 -17.70 -11.12 10.32
CA LYS A 37 -17.70 -12.39 9.56
C LYS A 37 -16.58 -12.51 8.54
N GLU A 38 -16.03 -11.38 8.11
CA GLU A 38 -14.98 -11.24 7.11
C GLU A 38 -13.94 -10.19 7.55
N GLU A 39 -12.83 -10.13 6.86
CA GLU A 39 -11.83 -9.10 7.11
C GLU A 39 -12.44 -7.70 6.97
N THR A 40 -12.23 -6.86 7.97
CA THR A 40 -12.82 -5.53 8.04
C THR A 40 -11.72 -4.48 8.19
N ILE A 41 -11.77 -3.44 7.38
CA ILE A 41 -10.89 -2.29 7.50
C ILE A 41 -11.54 -1.27 8.43
N PHE A 42 -10.85 -0.94 9.49
CA PHE A 42 -11.31 -0.01 10.53
C PHE A 42 -10.35 1.18 10.62
N THR A 43 -10.90 2.39 10.52
CA THR A 43 -10.11 3.63 10.64
C THR A 43 -10.39 4.32 11.95
N LEU A 44 -9.35 4.47 12.77
CA LEU A 44 -9.36 5.21 14.02
C LEU A 44 -8.81 6.61 13.78
N LYS A 45 -9.67 7.62 13.94
CA LYS A 45 -9.29 9.02 13.71
C LYS A 45 -8.41 9.56 14.85
N PRO A 46 -7.49 10.50 14.56
CA PRO A 46 -6.75 11.21 15.61
C PRO A 46 -7.69 11.87 16.64
N GLY A 47 -7.33 11.77 17.92
CA GLY A 47 -8.13 12.35 19.01
C GLY A 47 -9.35 11.52 19.45
N THR A 48 -9.58 10.33 18.87
CA THR A 48 -10.66 9.44 19.31
C THR A 48 -10.40 8.96 20.74
N GLY A 49 -11.27 9.33 21.68
CA GLY A 49 -11.19 8.89 23.07
C GLY A 49 -11.79 7.49 23.28
N ARG A 50 -11.60 6.93 24.49
CA ARG A 50 -12.06 5.57 24.86
C ARG A 50 -13.56 5.37 24.62
N LEU A 51 -14.40 6.37 24.99
CA LEU A 51 -15.85 6.29 24.82
C LEU A 51 -16.20 6.22 23.33
N ALA A 52 -15.70 7.16 22.54
CA ALA A 52 -15.96 7.25 21.12
C ALA A 52 -15.48 5.99 20.36
N LEU A 53 -14.32 5.40 20.74
CA LEU A 53 -13.88 4.13 20.18
C LEU A 53 -14.89 3.02 20.43
N GLY A 54 -15.38 2.88 21.68
CA GLY A 54 -16.38 1.86 22.02
C GLY A 54 -17.69 2.02 21.27
N GLU A 55 -18.14 3.26 21.08
CA GLU A 55 -19.35 3.60 20.30
C GLU A 55 -19.15 3.30 18.81
N GLN A 56 -18.00 3.65 18.24
CA GLN A 56 -17.67 3.36 16.85
C GLN A 56 -17.60 1.84 16.61
N LEU A 57 -16.88 1.09 17.46
CA LEU A 57 -16.80 -0.37 17.35
C LEU A 57 -18.17 -1.06 17.45
N TYR A 58 -19.08 -0.48 18.25
CA TYR A 58 -20.44 -0.97 18.36
C TYR A 58 -21.28 -0.62 17.12
N ALA A 59 -21.18 0.61 16.61
CA ALA A 59 -21.87 1.05 15.41
C ALA A 59 -21.45 0.21 14.17
N ASP A 60 -20.16 -0.09 14.08
CA ASP A 60 -19.57 -0.93 13.00
C ASP A 60 -19.80 -2.44 13.25
N LYS A 61 -20.59 -2.80 14.30
CA LYS A 61 -20.93 -4.19 14.67
C LYS A 61 -19.70 -5.08 14.93
N ILE A 62 -18.60 -4.50 15.35
CA ILE A 62 -17.37 -5.21 15.70
C ILE A 62 -17.47 -5.81 17.11
N ILE A 63 -18.14 -5.10 18.02
CA ILE A 63 -18.48 -5.53 19.38
C ILE A 63 -19.97 -5.32 19.67
N ASN A 64 -20.54 -6.04 20.65
CA ASN A 64 -21.96 -5.90 21.04
C ASN A 64 -22.19 -5.29 22.43
N ARG A 65 -21.15 -5.04 23.20
CA ARG A 65 -21.24 -4.60 24.61
C ARG A 65 -20.38 -3.36 24.89
N PRO A 66 -20.73 -2.19 24.36
CA PRO A 66 -19.88 -0.98 24.47
C PRO A 66 -19.68 -0.56 25.93
N ARG A 67 -20.65 -0.76 26.83
CA ARG A 67 -20.50 -0.45 28.27
C ARG A 67 -19.48 -1.38 28.94
N VAL A 68 -19.51 -2.68 28.64
CA VAL A 68 -18.54 -3.65 29.18
C VAL A 68 -17.14 -3.37 28.65
N PHE A 69 -17.02 -2.95 27.38
CA PHE A 69 -15.79 -2.51 26.77
C PHE A 69 -15.18 -1.27 27.49
N GLN A 70 -16.02 -0.31 27.92
CA GLN A 70 -15.54 0.83 28.72
C GLN A 70 -14.97 0.39 30.08
N TRP A 71 -15.61 -0.60 30.73
CA TRP A 71 -15.09 -1.17 31.98
C TRP A 71 -13.78 -1.94 31.75
N LEU A 72 -13.63 -2.65 30.62
CA LEU A 72 -12.38 -3.32 30.26
C LEU A 72 -11.22 -2.31 30.23
N LEU A 73 -11.38 -1.20 29.53
CA LEU A 73 -10.35 -0.15 29.42
C LEU A 73 -10.05 0.58 30.74
N ARG A 74 -10.94 0.44 31.76
CA ARG A 74 -10.67 0.93 33.13
C ARG A 74 -9.91 -0.09 33.98
N ILE A 75 -10.23 -1.37 33.84
CA ILE A 75 -9.63 -2.46 34.63
C ILE A 75 -8.25 -2.83 34.07
N GLU A 76 -8.08 -2.76 32.75
CA GLU A 76 -6.82 -2.98 32.03
C GLU A 76 -6.43 -1.69 31.28
N PRO A 77 -5.88 -0.68 31.97
CA PRO A 77 -5.57 0.61 31.38
C PRO A 77 -4.49 0.55 30.28
N ASP A 78 -3.61 -0.44 30.33
CA ASP A 78 -2.59 -0.70 29.32
C ASP A 78 -3.20 -0.90 27.92
N LEU A 79 -4.40 -1.47 27.84
CA LEU A 79 -5.13 -1.66 26.58
C LEU A 79 -5.77 -0.38 26.03
N SER A 80 -5.55 0.77 26.67
CA SER A 80 -6.18 2.04 26.28
C SER A 80 -5.26 3.02 25.55
N HIS A 81 -4.05 2.62 25.19
CA HIS A 81 -3.06 3.42 24.47
C HIS A 81 -3.15 3.20 22.97
N PHE A 82 -4.30 3.39 22.36
CA PHE A 82 -4.49 3.20 20.93
C PHE A 82 -4.00 4.38 20.10
N LYS A 83 -3.40 4.08 18.95
CA LYS A 83 -2.88 5.01 17.97
C LYS A 83 -3.89 5.19 16.84
N ALA A 84 -4.02 6.41 16.35
CA ALA A 84 -4.79 6.69 15.13
C ALA A 84 -4.15 5.97 13.94
N GLY A 85 -4.98 5.54 12.98
CA GLY A 85 -4.54 4.81 11.81
C GLY A 85 -5.64 3.96 11.21
N THR A 86 -5.34 3.25 10.14
CA THR A 86 -6.25 2.31 9.49
C THR A 86 -5.77 0.88 9.72
N TYR A 87 -6.62 0.05 10.29
CA TYR A 87 -6.27 -1.28 10.77
C TYR A 87 -7.10 -2.35 10.07
N ARG A 88 -6.55 -3.55 9.98
CA ARG A 88 -7.23 -4.72 9.43
C ARG A 88 -7.59 -5.66 10.56
N PHE A 89 -8.89 -5.87 10.78
CA PHE A 89 -9.40 -6.82 11.75
C PHE A 89 -9.82 -8.10 11.05
N THR A 90 -9.57 -9.25 11.68
CA THR A 90 -9.96 -10.55 11.17
C THR A 90 -11.01 -11.20 12.10
N PRO A 91 -11.88 -12.09 11.58
CA PRO A 91 -12.92 -12.75 12.39
C PRO A 91 -12.37 -13.61 13.53
N GLN A 92 -11.10 -14.02 13.44
CA GLN A 92 -10.47 -14.86 14.47
C GLN A 92 -9.92 -14.05 15.65
N MET A 93 -9.75 -12.74 15.44
CA MET A 93 -9.15 -11.81 16.40
C MET A 93 -10.07 -11.64 17.62
N THR A 94 -9.46 -11.64 18.80
CA THR A 94 -10.14 -11.28 20.05
C THR A 94 -10.15 -9.77 20.26
N VAL A 95 -11.03 -9.27 21.16
CA VAL A 95 -11.05 -7.85 21.55
C VAL A 95 -9.69 -7.41 22.10
N ARG A 96 -9.01 -8.26 22.85
CA ARG A 96 -7.66 -8.00 23.39
C ARG A 96 -6.63 -7.85 22.28
N GLU A 97 -6.63 -8.76 21.31
CA GLU A 97 -5.71 -8.70 20.16
C GLU A 97 -5.96 -7.46 19.32
N MET A 98 -7.23 -7.09 19.08
CA MET A 98 -7.61 -5.86 18.41
C MET A 98 -7.03 -4.64 19.15
N LEU A 99 -7.21 -4.55 20.47
CA LEU A 99 -6.68 -3.43 21.27
C LEU A 99 -5.16 -3.36 21.23
N LYS A 100 -4.47 -4.50 21.33
CA LYS A 100 -3.01 -4.56 21.15
C LYS A 100 -2.56 -4.16 19.75
N LEU A 101 -3.33 -4.49 18.70
CA LEU A 101 -3.05 -4.04 17.34
C LEU A 101 -3.16 -2.52 17.25
N LEU A 102 -4.21 -1.92 17.81
CA LEU A 102 -4.39 -0.46 17.86
C LEU A 102 -3.27 0.23 18.66
N GLU A 103 -2.82 -0.36 19.76
CA GLU A 103 -1.71 0.13 20.57
C GLU A 103 -0.38 0.08 19.80
N SER A 104 -0.12 -0.99 19.08
CA SER A 104 1.12 -1.17 18.30
C SER A 104 1.26 -0.11 17.21
N GLY A 105 0.16 0.39 16.65
CA GLY A 105 0.15 1.29 15.51
C GLY A 105 0.52 0.60 14.18
N LYS A 106 0.48 -0.75 14.14
CA LYS A 106 0.75 -1.49 12.91
C LYS A 106 -0.45 -1.42 11.97
N GLU A 107 -0.43 -0.41 11.10
CA GLU A 107 -1.50 -0.17 10.14
C GLU A 107 -1.63 -1.25 9.08
N ALA A 108 -2.84 -1.35 8.51
CA ALA A 108 -3.12 -2.19 7.36
C ALA A 108 -2.26 -1.80 6.16
N GLN A 109 -1.69 -2.79 5.50
CA GLN A 109 -0.92 -2.61 4.28
C GLN A 109 -1.79 -2.98 3.07
N PHE A 110 -1.72 -2.15 2.02
CA PHE A 110 -2.41 -2.34 0.75
C PHE A 110 -1.38 -2.48 -0.37
N PRO A 111 -1.54 -3.45 -1.28
CA PRO A 111 -0.62 -3.61 -2.40
C PRO A 111 -1.02 -2.72 -3.58
N LEU A 112 -0.06 -2.06 -4.20
CA LEU A 112 -0.16 -1.48 -5.53
C LEU A 112 0.85 -2.19 -6.44
N ARG A 113 0.38 -2.87 -7.47
CA ARG A 113 1.24 -3.61 -8.38
C ARG A 113 1.50 -2.80 -9.64
N LEU A 114 2.74 -2.34 -9.81
CA LEU A 114 3.23 -1.75 -11.05
C LEU A 114 3.90 -2.85 -11.87
N VAL A 115 3.33 -3.15 -13.04
CA VAL A 115 3.75 -4.29 -13.88
C VAL A 115 4.77 -3.82 -14.90
N GLU A 116 5.75 -4.68 -15.22
CA GLU A 116 6.77 -4.45 -16.22
C GLU A 116 6.16 -4.15 -17.60
N GLY A 117 6.80 -3.29 -18.37
CA GLY A 117 6.37 -2.93 -19.72
C GLY A 117 5.09 -2.09 -19.80
N MET A 118 4.46 -1.70 -18.70
CA MET A 118 3.35 -0.74 -18.70
C MET A 118 3.87 0.71 -18.84
N ARG A 119 3.02 1.59 -19.38
CA ARG A 119 3.30 3.03 -19.50
C ARG A 119 3.08 3.72 -18.17
N LEU A 120 3.68 4.89 -17.98
CA LEU A 120 3.39 5.72 -16.81
C LEU A 120 1.90 6.08 -16.72
N SER A 121 1.21 6.30 -17.82
CA SER A 121 -0.24 6.54 -17.85
C SER A 121 -1.05 5.39 -17.21
N ASP A 122 -0.61 4.15 -17.43
CA ASP A 122 -1.24 2.97 -16.81
C ASP A 122 -1.00 2.93 -15.30
N TYR A 123 0.21 3.29 -14.86
CA TYR A 123 0.55 3.42 -13.44
C TYR A 123 -0.26 4.51 -12.74
N LEU A 124 -0.42 5.67 -13.39
CA LEU A 124 -1.24 6.76 -12.86
C LEU A 124 -2.71 6.36 -12.71
N LYS A 125 -3.24 5.62 -13.70
CA LYS A 125 -4.58 5.06 -13.62
C LYS A 125 -4.71 4.08 -12.43
N GLN A 126 -3.78 3.15 -12.26
CA GLN A 126 -3.78 2.22 -11.13
C GLN A 126 -3.69 2.95 -9.78
N LEU A 127 -2.86 3.99 -9.68
CA LEU A 127 -2.76 4.84 -8.49
C LEU A 127 -4.09 5.52 -8.17
N ARG A 128 -4.81 5.98 -9.19
CA ARG A 128 -6.12 6.64 -9.03
C ARG A 128 -7.20 5.69 -8.53
N GLU A 129 -7.15 4.44 -8.98
CA GLU A 129 -8.09 3.39 -8.60
C GLU A 129 -7.72 2.69 -7.28
N ALA A 130 -6.51 2.91 -6.77
CA ALA A 130 -6.02 2.26 -5.56
C ALA A 130 -6.75 2.76 -4.30
N PRO A 131 -7.27 1.85 -3.45
CA PRO A 131 -8.03 2.22 -2.26
C PRO A 131 -7.16 2.94 -1.24
N TYR A 132 -7.74 3.88 -0.49
CA TYR A 132 -7.09 4.59 0.62
C TYR A 132 -5.86 5.44 0.27
N ILE A 133 -5.54 5.61 -1.00
CA ILE A 133 -4.51 6.56 -1.45
C ILE A 133 -5.04 7.99 -1.30
N LYS A 134 -4.19 8.87 -0.81
CA LYS A 134 -4.43 10.31 -0.83
C LYS A 134 -3.92 10.89 -2.15
N HIS A 135 -4.84 11.27 -3.04
CA HIS A 135 -4.49 11.90 -4.31
C HIS A 135 -4.04 13.34 -4.09
N THR A 136 -2.83 13.64 -4.52
CA THR A 136 -2.17 14.95 -4.39
C THR A 136 -1.72 15.51 -5.74
N LEU A 137 -1.64 14.67 -6.78
CA LEU A 137 -1.44 15.12 -8.16
C LEU A 137 -2.69 15.86 -8.64
N SER A 138 -2.49 17.03 -9.25
CA SER A 138 -3.59 17.85 -9.81
C SER A 138 -4.16 17.27 -11.10
N ASP A 139 -3.33 16.61 -11.88
CA ASP A 139 -3.68 15.89 -13.12
C ASP A 139 -2.66 14.80 -13.42
N ASP A 140 -2.88 14.02 -14.49
CA ASP A 140 -2.03 12.91 -14.93
C ASP A 140 -1.04 13.29 -16.04
N LYS A 141 -0.83 14.59 -16.27
CA LYS A 141 0.17 15.00 -17.26
C LYS A 141 1.57 14.68 -16.75
N TYR A 142 2.39 14.18 -17.64
CA TYR A 142 3.78 13.84 -17.33
C TYR A 142 4.55 15.03 -16.74
N ALA A 143 4.31 16.24 -17.26
CA ALA A 143 4.92 17.46 -16.72
C ALA A 143 4.51 17.74 -15.26
N THR A 144 3.24 17.51 -14.91
CA THR A 144 2.74 17.66 -13.52
C THR A 144 3.40 16.64 -12.60
N VAL A 145 3.49 15.38 -13.03
CA VAL A 145 4.16 14.33 -12.26
C VAL A 145 5.65 14.65 -12.10
N ALA A 146 6.35 15.05 -13.17
CA ALA A 146 7.76 15.41 -13.12
C ALA A 146 8.03 16.57 -12.15
N GLN A 147 7.18 17.58 -12.16
CA GLN A 147 7.26 18.71 -11.22
C GLN A 147 7.02 18.27 -9.77
N ALA A 148 5.99 17.45 -9.51
CA ALA A 148 5.68 16.95 -8.17
C ALA A 148 6.79 16.04 -7.60
N LEU A 149 7.53 15.37 -8.47
CA LEU A 149 8.68 14.54 -8.11
C LEU A 149 9.99 15.34 -8.03
N GLU A 150 10.01 16.59 -8.48
CA GLU A 150 11.20 17.46 -8.53
C GLU A 150 12.33 16.80 -9.35
N LEU A 151 11.99 16.28 -10.54
CA LEU A 151 12.95 15.56 -11.37
C LEU A 151 14.00 16.50 -11.96
N GLU A 152 15.26 16.09 -11.92
CA GLU A 152 16.38 16.80 -12.57
C GLU A 152 16.23 16.81 -14.10
N ASN A 153 15.72 15.70 -14.65
CA ASN A 153 15.47 15.52 -16.10
C ASN A 153 13.99 15.18 -16.32
N PRO A 154 13.10 16.18 -16.34
CA PRO A 154 11.65 15.95 -16.43
C PRO A 154 11.22 15.23 -17.70
N GLU A 155 12.00 15.31 -18.79
CA GLU A 155 11.79 14.60 -20.04
C GLU A 155 12.03 13.09 -19.96
N TRP A 156 12.75 12.62 -18.93
CA TRP A 156 13.06 11.19 -18.73
C TRP A 156 12.02 10.48 -17.84
N ILE A 157 10.79 10.98 -17.77
CA ILE A 157 9.83 10.45 -16.83
C ILE A 157 9.29 9.07 -17.22
N GLU A 158 9.11 8.80 -18.52
CA GLU A 158 8.62 7.50 -18.99
C GLU A 158 9.66 6.41 -18.80
N GLY A 159 9.27 5.27 -18.25
CA GLY A 159 10.15 4.14 -17.96
C GLY A 159 11.01 4.29 -16.69
N TRP A 160 10.95 5.41 -15.98
CA TRP A 160 11.77 5.68 -14.79
C TRP A 160 11.10 5.33 -13.45
N PHE A 161 10.13 4.42 -13.47
CA PHE A 161 9.48 3.89 -12.26
C PHE A 161 9.71 2.38 -12.16
N TRP A 162 10.27 1.92 -11.05
CA TRP A 162 10.57 0.51 -10.84
C TRP A 162 9.27 -0.30 -10.73
N PRO A 163 9.06 -1.28 -11.60
CA PRO A 163 7.93 -2.20 -11.51
C PRO A 163 8.11 -3.13 -10.32
N ASP A 164 7.11 -3.18 -9.45
CA ASP A 164 7.11 -4.02 -8.24
C ASP A 164 5.71 -3.98 -7.60
N THR A 165 5.51 -4.79 -6.57
CA THR A 165 4.36 -4.64 -5.67
C THR A 165 4.72 -3.70 -4.52
N TRP A 166 4.18 -2.49 -4.57
CA TRP A 166 4.43 -1.45 -3.60
C TRP A 166 3.40 -1.48 -2.47
N MET A 167 3.83 -1.86 -1.27
CA MET A 167 2.99 -1.81 -0.07
C MET A 167 2.88 -0.37 0.44
N TYR A 168 1.65 0.03 0.81
CA TYR A 168 1.36 1.36 1.37
C TYR A 168 0.32 1.27 2.49
N THR A 169 0.30 2.26 3.36
CA THR A 169 -0.74 2.47 4.38
C THR A 169 -1.78 3.47 3.89
N ALA A 170 -2.94 3.51 4.53
CA ALA A 170 -3.96 4.52 4.23
C ALA A 170 -3.38 5.95 4.35
N ASN A 171 -3.87 6.86 3.51
CA ASN A 171 -3.41 8.24 3.38
C ASN A 171 -1.97 8.43 2.86
N THR A 172 -1.28 7.34 2.45
CA THR A 172 -0.08 7.49 1.63
C THR A 172 -0.43 8.25 0.35
N THR A 173 0.38 9.26 -0.01
CA THR A 173 0.12 10.04 -1.22
C THR A 173 0.59 9.30 -2.47
N ASP A 174 -0.09 9.52 -3.59
CA ASP A 174 0.31 9.08 -4.92
C ASP A 174 1.76 9.51 -5.24
N VAL A 175 2.10 10.77 -4.97
CA VAL A 175 3.46 11.31 -5.14
C VAL A 175 4.48 10.54 -4.29
N ALA A 176 4.15 10.17 -3.05
CA ALA A 176 5.07 9.43 -2.19
C ALA A 176 5.37 8.02 -2.73
N LEU A 177 4.38 7.35 -3.30
CA LEU A 177 4.58 6.04 -3.95
C LEU A 177 5.41 6.16 -5.21
N LEU A 178 5.11 7.14 -6.07
CA LEU A 178 5.89 7.41 -7.27
C LEU A 178 7.35 7.77 -6.92
N LYS A 179 7.60 8.62 -5.92
CA LYS A 179 8.96 8.93 -5.44
C LYS A 179 9.73 7.67 -5.02
N ARG A 180 9.07 6.73 -4.34
CA ARG A 180 9.71 5.45 -3.94
C ARG A 180 10.06 4.60 -5.16
N ALA A 181 9.13 4.45 -6.11
CA ALA A 181 9.34 3.67 -7.33
C ALA A 181 10.43 4.30 -8.21
N HIS A 182 10.41 5.62 -8.39
CA HIS A 182 11.43 6.37 -9.10
C HIS A 182 12.81 6.22 -8.47
N LYS A 183 12.93 6.44 -7.16
CA LYS A 183 14.22 6.30 -6.44
C LYS A 183 14.81 4.90 -6.58
N LYS A 184 13.99 3.85 -6.56
CA LYS A 184 14.46 2.46 -6.77
C LYS A 184 14.93 2.26 -8.21
N MET A 185 14.22 2.84 -9.20
CA MET A 185 14.61 2.77 -10.60
C MET A 185 15.94 3.49 -10.85
N VAL A 186 16.09 4.72 -10.36
CA VAL A 186 17.35 5.48 -10.46
C VAL A 186 18.52 4.66 -9.93
N LYS A 187 18.41 4.08 -8.73
CA LYS A 187 19.46 3.24 -8.16
C LYS A 187 19.80 2.03 -9.03
N ALA A 188 18.80 1.36 -9.62
CA ALA A 188 19.02 0.21 -10.49
C ALA A 188 19.69 0.61 -11.80
N VAL A 189 19.26 1.72 -12.39
CA VAL A 189 19.85 2.27 -13.63
C VAL A 189 21.29 2.74 -13.39
N ASP A 190 21.56 3.39 -12.26
CA ASP A 190 22.93 3.81 -11.90
C ASP A 190 23.86 2.61 -11.81
N SER A 191 23.44 1.57 -11.09
CA SER A 191 24.23 0.34 -10.98
C SER A 191 24.46 -0.35 -12.33
N ALA A 192 23.43 -0.41 -13.18
CA ALA A 192 23.53 -0.98 -14.52
C ALA A 192 24.44 -0.14 -15.44
N TRP A 193 24.38 1.19 -15.30
CA TRP A 193 25.21 2.10 -16.06
C TRP A 193 26.70 2.00 -15.70
N GLU A 194 26.99 1.89 -14.41
CA GLU A 194 28.37 1.70 -13.92
C GLU A 194 28.96 0.36 -14.30
N GLY A 195 28.15 -0.71 -14.23
CA GLY A 195 28.57 -2.09 -14.59
C GLY A 195 28.45 -2.45 -16.07
N ARG A 196 28.12 -1.50 -16.96
CA ARG A 196 27.93 -1.79 -18.37
C ARG A 196 29.23 -2.16 -19.05
N ALA A 197 29.12 -3.01 -20.07
CA ALA A 197 30.27 -3.34 -20.94
C ALA A 197 30.72 -2.10 -21.73
N ASP A 198 32.02 -2.02 -22.01
CA ASP A 198 32.60 -0.97 -22.83
C ASP A 198 32.11 -1.03 -24.27
N GLY A 199 32.04 0.12 -24.93
CA GLY A 199 31.67 0.24 -26.34
C GLY A 199 30.19 0.01 -26.66
N LEU A 200 29.30 0.09 -25.63
CA LEU A 200 27.87 0.14 -25.90
C LEU A 200 27.47 1.49 -26.54
N PRO A 201 26.52 1.49 -27.50
CA PRO A 201 26.18 2.68 -28.27
C PRO A 201 25.24 3.66 -27.55
N TYR A 202 25.21 3.62 -26.22
CA TYR A 202 24.37 4.49 -25.41
C TYR A 202 25.16 5.72 -24.95
N LYS A 203 24.57 6.91 -25.11
CA LYS A 203 25.18 8.19 -24.71
C LYS A 203 24.88 8.57 -23.26
N ASP A 204 23.75 8.12 -22.75
CA ASP A 204 23.23 8.45 -21.43
C ASP A 204 22.39 7.30 -20.84
N LYS A 205 22.01 7.46 -19.57
CA LYS A 205 21.19 6.49 -18.84
C LYS A 205 19.79 6.35 -19.42
N ASN A 206 19.24 7.41 -20.01
CA ASN A 206 17.90 7.35 -20.61
C ASN A 206 17.88 6.47 -21.86
N GLN A 207 18.94 6.48 -22.66
CA GLN A 207 19.09 5.56 -23.79
C GLN A 207 19.20 4.10 -23.35
N LEU A 208 19.85 3.84 -22.21
CA LEU A 208 19.87 2.52 -21.60
C LEU A 208 18.47 2.05 -21.20
N VAL A 209 17.70 2.92 -20.50
CA VAL A 209 16.31 2.63 -20.11
C VAL A 209 15.42 2.43 -21.35
N THR A 210 15.58 3.26 -22.36
CA THR A 210 14.85 3.15 -23.64
C THR A 210 15.11 1.79 -24.28
N MET A 211 16.37 1.35 -24.38
CA MET A 211 16.68 0.03 -24.96
C MET A 211 16.11 -1.09 -24.08
N ALA A 212 16.20 -0.99 -22.77
CA ALA A 212 15.60 -1.96 -21.85
C ALA A 212 14.08 -2.09 -22.06
N SER A 213 13.38 -0.97 -22.27
CA SER A 213 11.94 -0.95 -22.56
C SER A 213 11.58 -1.63 -23.89
N ILE A 214 12.42 -1.50 -24.90
CA ILE A 214 12.24 -2.18 -26.18
C ILE A 214 12.41 -3.69 -26.00
N ILE A 215 13.49 -4.13 -25.34
CA ILE A 215 13.76 -5.54 -25.08
C ILE A 215 12.62 -6.16 -24.26
N GLU A 216 12.11 -5.46 -23.24
CA GLU A 216 10.97 -5.92 -22.42
C GLU A 216 9.70 -6.16 -23.26
N LYS A 217 9.48 -5.35 -24.30
CA LYS A 217 8.33 -5.48 -25.21
C LYS A 217 8.53 -6.51 -26.32
N GLU A 218 9.77 -6.86 -26.65
CA GLU A 218 10.07 -7.84 -27.70
C GLU A 218 10.03 -9.28 -27.21
N THR A 219 10.41 -9.54 -25.96
CA THR A 219 10.42 -10.91 -25.44
C THR A 219 10.05 -10.98 -23.97
N ALA A 220 9.15 -11.91 -23.66
CA ALA A 220 8.81 -12.28 -22.28
C ALA A 220 9.81 -13.33 -21.72
N VAL A 221 10.65 -13.93 -22.58
CA VAL A 221 11.56 -15.02 -22.21
C VAL A 221 12.91 -14.47 -21.75
N ALA A 222 13.20 -14.60 -20.47
CA ALA A 222 14.43 -14.04 -19.88
C ALA A 222 15.72 -14.51 -20.57
N SER A 223 15.80 -15.78 -20.99
CA SER A 223 16.98 -16.35 -21.68
C SER A 223 17.20 -15.85 -23.11
N GLU A 224 16.22 -15.12 -23.68
CA GLU A 224 16.35 -14.53 -25.03
C GLU A 224 16.77 -13.06 -24.97
N ARG A 225 16.66 -12.40 -23.82
CA ARG A 225 16.90 -10.95 -23.69
C ARG A 225 18.28 -10.54 -24.20
N ASP A 226 19.32 -11.30 -23.90
CA ASP A 226 20.69 -11.01 -24.35
C ASP A 226 20.81 -11.08 -25.88
N LYS A 227 20.14 -12.05 -26.52
CA LYS A 227 20.13 -12.17 -28.00
C LYS A 227 19.37 -11.01 -28.63
N VAL A 228 18.20 -10.67 -28.12
CA VAL A 228 17.41 -9.53 -28.58
C VAL A 228 18.21 -8.24 -28.42
N ALA A 229 18.82 -8.03 -27.25
CA ALA A 229 19.68 -6.87 -26.98
C ALA A 229 20.83 -6.78 -28.02
N SER A 230 21.50 -7.90 -28.31
CA SER A 230 22.64 -7.95 -29.27
C SER A 230 22.21 -7.52 -30.67
N VAL A 231 21.01 -7.89 -31.11
CA VAL A 231 20.49 -7.48 -32.42
C VAL A 231 20.31 -5.96 -32.49
N PHE A 232 19.70 -5.35 -31.48
CA PHE A 232 19.48 -3.91 -31.46
C PHE A 232 20.77 -3.11 -31.31
N ILE A 233 21.69 -3.57 -30.46
CA ILE A 233 23.01 -2.96 -30.28
C ILE A 233 23.78 -2.97 -31.62
N ASN A 234 23.77 -4.09 -32.36
CA ASN A 234 24.45 -4.20 -33.64
C ASN A 234 23.79 -3.28 -34.69
N ARG A 235 22.45 -3.18 -34.75
CA ARG A 235 21.74 -2.24 -35.62
C ARG A 235 22.17 -0.80 -35.32
N LEU A 236 22.23 -0.39 -34.06
CA LEU A 236 22.70 0.94 -33.68
C LEU A 236 24.14 1.20 -34.11
N ARG A 237 25.05 0.23 -33.96
CA ARG A 237 26.47 0.35 -34.33
C ARG A 237 26.67 0.60 -35.83
N ILE A 238 25.83 0.01 -36.67
CA ILE A 238 25.91 0.16 -38.13
C ILE A 238 24.95 1.23 -38.67
N GLY A 239 24.30 2.02 -37.80
CA GLY A 239 23.36 3.05 -38.20
C GLY A 239 22.05 2.53 -38.81
N MET A 240 21.69 1.27 -38.57
CA MET A 240 20.47 0.66 -39.08
C MET A 240 19.26 1.04 -38.20
N ARG A 241 18.10 1.23 -38.80
CA ARG A 241 16.83 1.44 -38.06
C ARG A 241 16.53 0.22 -37.18
N LEU A 242 16.00 0.44 -35.99
CA LEU A 242 15.64 -0.66 -35.06
C LEU A 242 14.50 -1.53 -35.60
N GLN A 243 13.52 -0.93 -36.28
CA GLN A 243 12.40 -1.63 -36.92
C GLN A 243 11.69 -2.58 -35.97
N THR A 244 11.20 -2.04 -34.85
CA THR A 244 10.52 -2.79 -33.81
C THR A 244 9.11 -2.24 -33.61
N ASP A 245 8.10 -3.10 -33.73
CA ASP A 245 6.69 -2.74 -33.62
C ASP A 245 6.36 -2.01 -32.31
N PRO A 246 6.88 -2.39 -31.13
CA PRO A 246 6.64 -1.68 -29.89
C PRO A 246 6.95 -0.19 -29.93
N THR A 247 8.01 0.24 -30.65
CA THR A 247 8.36 1.66 -30.76
C THR A 247 7.38 2.43 -31.62
N VAL A 248 6.87 1.82 -32.68
CA VAL A 248 5.84 2.39 -33.55
C VAL A 248 4.53 2.53 -32.77
N ILE A 249 4.12 1.47 -32.09
CA ILE A 249 2.91 1.46 -31.24
C ILE A 249 3.00 2.54 -30.16
N TYR A 250 4.16 2.68 -29.51
CA TYR A 250 4.36 3.74 -28.51
C TYR A 250 4.27 5.14 -29.13
N GLY A 251 4.92 5.35 -30.28
CA GLY A 251 4.88 6.64 -31.01
C GLY A 251 3.51 7.00 -31.56
N MET A 252 2.66 6.04 -31.90
CA MET A 252 1.26 6.27 -32.30
C MET A 252 0.39 6.74 -31.13
N GLY A 253 0.72 6.35 -29.90
CA GLY A 253 -0.05 6.69 -28.71
C GLY A 253 -1.52 6.27 -28.84
N GLU A 254 -2.45 7.21 -28.67
CA GLU A 254 -3.91 6.98 -28.76
C GLU A 254 -4.41 6.65 -30.17
N ARG A 255 -3.61 6.94 -31.21
CA ARG A 255 -3.97 6.57 -32.61
C ARG A 255 -3.86 5.08 -32.88
N TYR A 256 -3.18 4.32 -32.03
CA TYR A 256 -3.07 2.87 -32.18
C TYR A 256 -4.40 2.18 -31.89
N ASN A 257 -4.95 1.52 -32.90
CA ASN A 257 -6.25 0.83 -32.84
C ASN A 257 -6.15 -0.70 -32.74
N GLY A 258 -4.97 -1.21 -32.38
CA GLY A 258 -4.72 -2.65 -32.26
C GLY A 258 -4.10 -3.30 -33.52
N LYS A 259 -3.90 -2.55 -34.61
CA LYS A 259 -3.27 -3.04 -35.85
C LYS A 259 -2.27 -2.02 -36.36
N LEU A 260 -1.14 -2.51 -36.86
CA LEU A 260 -0.16 -1.74 -37.61
C LEU A 260 -0.42 -1.91 -39.11
N SER A 261 -0.35 -0.83 -39.86
CA SER A 261 -0.36 -0.82 -41.31
C SER A 261 1.04 -0.58 -41.86
N ARG A 262 1.25 -0.84 -43.16
CA ARG A 262 2.51 -0.47 -43.84
C ARG A 262 2.82 1.01 -43.79
N ALA A 263 1.79 1.87 -43.67
CA ALA A 263 1.95 3.33 -43.62
C ALA A 263 2.44 3.79 -42.23
N ASP A 264 2.35 2.94 -41.18
CA ASP A 264 2.79 3.24 -39.82
C ASP A 264 4.25 2.85 -39.58
N LEU A 265 4.82 2.00 -40.47
CA LEU A 265 6.20 1.48 -40.44
C LEU A 265 7.14 2.30 -41.31
#